data_646050d705e5d7d1bb2081af3714ecaf
#
_entry.id   646050d705e5d7d1bb2081af3714ecaf
#
_cell.length_a   1.000
_cell.length_b   1.000
_cell.length_c   1.000
_cell.angle_alpha   90.00
_cell.angle_beta   90.00
_cell.angle_gamma   90.00
#
_symmetry.space_group_name_H-M   'P 1'
#
loop_
_entity.id
_entity.type
_entity.pdbx_description
1 polymer ?
#
loop_
_entity_poly.entity_id
_entity_poly.type
_entity_poly.pdbx_seq_one_letter_code
_entity_poly.pdbx_strand_id
1 'polypeptide(L)'
;NDAMMNHEKLRGTELYISSGSGLAGKEDTFSYHVGKGNNPAIAAVGSAQLQVEGGAIEAGVNYCTHNFKAKLDQAGIPATYNFRNTGTHSWPHWIADLKDSWPVFERAFNK
;
A
#
# COMPACT_ATOMS: atom_id res chain seq x y z
N ASN A 1 0.69 4.97 -20.90
CA ASN A 1 -0.34 4.76 -19.87
C ASN A 1 0.12 5.26 -18.50
N ASP A 2 0.44 6.55 -18.39
CA ASP A 2 0.82 7.20 -17.14
C ASP A 2 -0.45 7.77 -16.48
N ALA A 3 -0.76 7.33 -15.27
CA ALA A 3 -1.93 7.78 -14.52
C ALA A 3 -1.84 9.28 -14.16
N MET A 4 -0.64 9.79 -13.91
CA MET A 4 -0.42 11.21 -13.65
C MET A 4 -0.83 12.09 -14.84
N MET A 5 -0.54 11.63 -16.07
CA MET A 5 -0.88 12.34 -17.31
C MET A 5 -2.32 12.09 -17.74
N ASN A 6 -2.91 10.96 -17.38
CA ASN A 6 -4.24 10.53 -17.80
C ASN A 6 -5.28 10.53 -16.67
N HIS A 7 -5.03 11.27 -15.59
CA HIS A 7 -5.88 11.26 -14.39
C HIS A 7 -7.35 11.63 -14.67
N GLU A 8 -7.62 12.47 -15.67
CA GLU A 8 -9.00 12.84 -16.05
C GLU A 8 -9.85 11.63 -16.50
N LYS A 9 -9.22 10.58 -17.03
CA LYS A 9 -9.93 9.34 -17.40
C LYS A 9 -10.45 8.55 -16.20
N LEU A 10 -10.03 8.91 -14.99
CA LEU A 10 -10.46 8.30 -13.74
C LEU A 10 -11.70 8.98 -13.16
N ARG A 11 -12.11 10.11 -13.72
CA ARG A 11 -13.29 10.86 -13.25
C ARG A 11 -14.55 9.99 -13.36
N GLY A 12 -15.30 9.90 -12.26
CA GLY A 12 -16.49 9.05 -12.17
C GLY A 12 -16.20 7.59 -11.82
N THR A 13 -14.94 7.20 -11.67
CA THR A 13 -14.54 5.86 -11.18
C THR A 13 -14.42 5.88 -9.65
N GLU A 14 -14.86 4.80 -9.00
CA GLU A 14 -14.55 4.60 -7.58
C GLU A 14 -13.07 4.22 -7.46
N LEU A 15 -12.34 4.96 -6.64
CA LEU A 15 -10.90 4.80 -6.49
C LEU A 15 -10.55 4.50 -5.03
N TYR A 16 -9.74 3.46 -4.82
CA TYR A 16 -9.07 3.18 -3.56
C TYR A 16 -7.56 3.18 -3.78
N ILE A 17 -6.85 3.96 -2.99
CA ILE A 17 -5.41 4.18 -3.13
C ILE A 17 -4.76 3.99 -1.77
N SER A 18 -3.81 3.08 -1.66
CA SER A 18 -3.11 2.78 -0.41
C SER A 18 -1.61 2.64 -0.61
N SER A 19 -0.86 2.94 0.42
CA SER A 19 0.56 2.61 0.55
C SER A 19 1.00 2.61 2.02
N GLY A 20 2.04 1.86 2.34
CA GLY A 20 2.77 1.97 3.59
C GLY A 20 3.77 3.12 3.55
N SER A 21 4.43 3.38 4.68
CA SER A 21 5.47 4.41 4.75
C SER A 21 6.87 3.91 4.34
N GLY A 22 7.06 2.61 4.27
CA GLY A 22 8.37 1.96 4.14
C GLY A 22 9.03 1.66 5.48
N LEU A 23 8.49 2.17 6.59
CA LEU A 23 8.96 1.81 7.93
C LEU A 23 8.43 0.43 8.31
N ALA A 24 9.27 -0.40 8.94
CA ALA A 24 8.88 -1.73 9.37
C ALA A 24 7.63 -1.70 10.27
N GLY A 25 6.63 -2.47 9.93
CA GLY A 25 5.46 -2.74 10.74
C GLY A 25 5.64 -4.02 11.55
N LYS A 26 4.60 -4.39 12.29
CA LYS A 26 4.58 -5.61 13.11
C LYS A 26 4.87 -6.86 12.28
N GLU A 27 4.33 -6.93 11.08
CA GLU A 27 4.41 -8.07 10.17
C GLU A 27 5.77 -8.20 9.48
N ASP A 28 6.60 -7.16 9.55
CA ASP A 28 7.93 -7.13 8.94
C ASP A 28 9.05 -7.55 9.90
N THR A 29 8.67 -7.98 11.12
CA THR A 29 9.63 -8.28 12.20
C THR A 29 10.06 -9.74 12.22
N PHE A 30 11.24 -9.97 12.76
CA PHE A 30 11.77 -11.33 13.01
C PHE A 30 10.79 -12.20 13.82
N SER A 31 10.25 -11.65 14.90
CA SER A 31 9.30 -12.35 15.78
C SER A 31 8.03 -12.80 15.05
N TYR A 32 7.52 -11.96 14.14
CA TYR A 32 6.37 -12.32 13.31
C TYR A 32 6.68 -13.51 12.40
N HIS A 33 7.83 -13.50 11.73
CA HIS A 33 8.23 -14.58 10.82
C HIS A 33 8.48 -15.90 11.56
N VAL A 34 9.12 -15.86 12.72
CA VAL A 34 9.26 -17.06 13.58
C VAL A 34 7.90 -17.56 14.03
N GLY A 35 7.00 -16.67 14.46
CA GLY A 35 5.63 -17.01 14.86
C GLY A 35 4.78 -17.63 13.74
N LYS A 36 5.16 -17.41 12.48
CA LYS A 36 4.56 -18.07 11.30
C LYS A 36 5.18 -19.42 10.94
N GLY A 37 6.11 -19.91 11.74
CA GLY A 37 6.71 -21.24 11.58
C GLY A 37 7.98 -21.25 10.74
N ASN A 38 8.53 -20.10 10.35
CA ASN A 38 9.84 -20.04 9.71
C ASN A 38 10.95 -20.38 10.69
N ASN A 39 11.98 -21.08 10.23
CA ASN A 39 13.15 -21.27 11.09
C ASN A 39 13.86 -19.91 11.34
N PRO A 40 14.61 -19.78 12.46
CA PRO A 40 15.22 -18.52 12.84
C PRO A 40 16.16 -17.90 11.79
N ALA A 41 16.92 -18.72 11.06
CA ALA A 41 17.84 -18.22 10.02
C ALA A 41 17.06 -17.61 8.85
N ILE A 42 16.01 -18.28 8.36
CA ILE A 42 15.13 -17.78 7.30
C ILE A 42 14.38 -16.53 7.77
N ALA A 43 13.89 -16.55 9.02
CA ALA A 43 13.18 -15.40 9.60
C ALA A 43 14.09 -14.16 9.71
N ALA A 44 15.35 -14.33 10.10
CA ALA A 44 16.31 -13.24 10.19
C ALA A 44 16.61 -12.60 8.83
N VAL A 45 16.92 -13.42 7.83
CA VAL A 45 17.20 -12.95 6.47
C VAL A 45 15.96 -12.30 5.85
N GLY A 46 14.81 -12.96 5.94
CA GLY A 46 13.56 -12.47 5.35
C GLY A 46 13.10 -11.16 5.97
N SER A 47 13.14 -11.02 7.30
CA SER A 47 12.75 -9.76 7.96
C SER A 47 13.72 -8.62 7.65
N ALA A 48 15.02 -8.88 7.60
CA ALA A 48 16.02 -7.88 7.21
C ALA A 48 15.82 -7.41 5.77
N GLN A 49 15.56 -8.31 4.85
CA GLN A 49 15.28 -8.00 3.46
C GLN A 49 14.00 -7.16 3.31
N LEU A 50 12.93 -7.53 3.99
CA LEU A 50 11.70 -6.75 3.98
C LEU A 50 11.89 -5.34 4.55
N GLN A 51 12.67 -5.20 5.62
CA GLN A 51 12.90 -3.88 6.23
C GLN A 51 13.77 -2.97 5.37
N VAL A 52 14.75 -3.51 4.67
CA VAL A 52 15.67 -2.71 3.84
C VAL A 52 15.13 -2.55 2.42
N GLU A 53 14.99 -3.62 1.67
CA GLU A 53 14.55 -3.56 0.27
C GLU A 53 13.07 -3.23 0.14
N GLY A 54 12.23 -3.95 0.85
CA GLY A 54 10.79 -3.71 0.88
C GLY A 54 10.42 -2.35 1.44
N GLY A 55 11.18 -1.87 2.43
CA GLY A 55 11.03 -0.52 2.99
C GLY A 55 11.37 0.55 1.97
N ALA A 56 12.48 0.41 1.25
CA ALA A 56 12.89 1.38 0.22
C ALA A 56 11.89 1.44 -0.95
N ILE A 57 11.41 0.28 -1.40
CA ILE A 57 10.39 0.21 -2.46
C ILE A 57 9.10 0.90 -2.01
N GLU A 58 8.62 0.57 -0.82
CA GLU A 58 7.36 1.13 -0.31
C GLU A 58 7.46 2.64 -0.05
N ALA A 59 8.61 3.13 0.42
CA ALA A 59 8.84 4.57 0.55
C ALA A 59 8.75 5.30 -0.80
N GLY A 60 9.28 4.70 -1.86
CA GLY A 60 9.14 5.22 -3.23
C GLY A 60 7.68 5.21 -3.69
N VAL A 61 6.97 4.11 -3.46
CA VAL A 61 5.52 3.99 -3.76
C VAL A 61 4.74 5.04 -2.98
N ASN A 62 5.03 5.23 -1.69
CA ASN A 62 4.40 6.23 -0.84
C ASN A 62 4.56 7.65 -1.41
N TYR A 63 5.78 8.02 -1.79
CA TYR A 63 6.06 9.31 -2.41
C TYR A 63 5.25 9.53 -3.69
N CYS A 64 5.27 8.55 -4.60
CA CYS A 64 4.51 8.63 -5.85
C CYS A 64 3.01 8.71 -5.62
N THR A 65 2.51 7.97 -4.64
CA THR A 65 1.07 7.91 -4.30
C THR A 65 0.57 9.23 -3.71
N HIS A 66 1.38 9.89 -2.88
CA HIS A 66 1.07 11.24 -2.38
C HIS A 66 1.06 12.27 -3.49
N ASN A 67 2.00 12.21 -4.44
CA ASN A 67 1.98 13.08 -5.61
C ASN A 67 0.74 12.86 -6.47
N PHE A 68 0.34 11.60 -6.64
CA PHE A 68 -0.90 11.27 -7.36
C PHE A 68 -2.14 11.77 -6.64
N LYS A 69 -2.20 11.63 -5.29
CA LYS A 69 -3.27 12.24 -4.50
C LYS A 69 -3.36 13.75 -4.74
N ALA A 70 -2.24 14.46 -4.66
CA ALA A 70 -2.23 15.91 -4.92
C ALA A 70 -2.78 16.25 -6.30
N LYS A 71 -2.45 15.44 -7.32
CA LYS A 71 -2.96 15.62 -8.68
C LYS A 71 -4.48 15.41 -8.78
N LEU A 72 -4.99 14.37 -8.14
CA LEU A 72 -6.44 14.09 -8.10
C LEU A 72 -7.19 15.18 -7.33
N ASP A 73 -6.65 15.65 -6.20
CA ASP A 73 -7.23 16.73 -5.41
C ASP A 73 -7.32 18.03 -6.21
N GLN A 74 -6.27 18.42 -6.93
CA GLN A 74 -6.26 19.58 -7.82
C GLN A 74 -7.30 19.47 -8.93
N ALA A 75 -7.52 18.28 -9.45
CA ALA A 75 -8.52 18.01 -10.49
C ALA A 75 -9.96 17.85 -9.93
N GLY A 76 -10.13 17.82 -8.60
CA GLY A 76 -11.42 17.57 -7.96
C GLY A 76 -11.95 16.15 -8.23
N ILE A 77 -11.05 15.17 -8.37
CA ILE A 77 -11.39 13.76 -8.56
C ILE A 77 -11.34 13.08 -7.19
N PRO A 78 -12.46 12.63 -6.63
CA PRO A 78 -12.49 11.99 -5.32
C PRO A 78 -11.88 10.59 -5.36
N ALA A 79 -11.20 10.21 -4.27
CA ALA A 79 -10.71 8.87 -4.04
C ALA A 79 -10.72 8.56 -2.54
N THR A 80 -10.74 7.28 -2.20
CA THR A 80 -10.52 6.80 -0.83
C THR A 80 -9.04 6.49 -0.65
N TYR A 81 -8.42 7.07 0.37
CA TYR A 81 -6.99 6.92 0.64
C TYR A 81 -6.75 6.20 1.95
N ASN A 82 -5.79 5.29 1.95
CA ASN A 82 -5.26 4.65 3.15
C ASN A 82 -3.72 4.69 3.13
N PHE A 83 -3.15 5.74 3.73
CA PHE A 83 -1.71 5.87 3.92
C PHE A 83 -1.33 5.39 5.32
N ARG A 84 -0.69 4.22 5.40
CA ARG A 84 -0.28 3.63 6.67
C ARG A 84 1.02 4.27 7.16
N ASN A 85 1.12 4.48 8.48
CA ASN A 85 2.33 5.01 9.13
C ASN A 85 3.49 4.03 9.14
N THR A 86 3.21 2.73 8.95
CA THR A 86 4.19 1.66 8.84
C THR A 86 3.82 0.76 7.66
N GLY A 87 4.69 -0.18 7.36
CA GLY A 87 4.49 -1.21 6.35
C GLY A 87 5.52 -1.11 5.24
N THR A 88 6.09 -2.27 4.94
CA THR A 88 7.00 -2.49 3.82
C THR A 88 6.23 -3.04 2.62
N HIS A 89 6.94 -3.33 1.53
CA HIS A 89 6.35 -3.89 0.31
C HIS A 89 6.11 -5.40 0.50
N SER A 90 5.04 -5.76 1.22
CA SER A 90 4.77 -7.17 1.61
C SER A 90 3.29 -7.53 1.69
N TRP A 91 3.02 -8.82 1.51
CA TRP A 91 1.68 -9.40 1.41
C TRP A 91 0.73 -9.10 2.58
N PRO A 92 1.15 -9.14 3.86
CA PRO A 92 0.23 -8.87 4.96
C PRO A 92 -0.46 -7.52 4.87
N HIS A 93 0.27 -6.50 4.41
CA HIS A 93 -0.26 -5.15 4.22
C HIS A 93 -1.27 -5.10 3.06
N TRP A 94 -0.99 -5.77 1.95
CA TRP A 94 -1.90 -5.81 0.79
C TRP A 94 -3.17 -6.58 1.06
N ILE A 95 -3.10 -7.65 1.88
CA ILE A 95 -4.30 -8.38 2.32
C ILE A 95 -5.20 -7.47 3.16
N ALA A 96 -4.62 -6.67 4.06
CA ALA A 96 -5.37 -5.69 4.84
C ALA A 96 -6.01 -4.63 3.93
N ASP A 97 -5.25 -4.08 2.99
CA ASP A 97 -5.74 -3.08 2.04
C ASP A 97 -6.88 -3.62 1.16
N LEU A 98 -6.78 -4.87 0.71
CA LEU A 98 -7.86 -5.49 -0.06
C LEU A 98 -9.17 -5.54 0.74
N LYS A 99 -9.09 -5.89 2.04
CA LYS A 99 -10.27 -5.89 2.92
C LYS A 99 -10.82 -4.49 3.12
N ASP A 100 -9.96 -3.51 3.35
CA ASP A 100 -10.34 -2.12 3.54
C ASP A 100 -10.93 -1.48 2.26
N SER A 101 -10.52 -1.96 1.09
CA SER A 101 -11.05 -1.47 -0.18
C SER A 101 -12.45 -1.98 -0.52
N TRP A 102 -12.93 -3.03 0.16
CA TRP A 102 -14.20 -3.68 -0.18
C TRP A 102 -15.41 -2.73 -0.25
N PRO A 103 -15.60 -1.77 0.68
CA PRO A 103 -16.71 -0.82 0.56
C PRO A 103 -16.64 0.08 -0.68
N VAL A 104 -15.43 0.30 -1.23
CA VAL A 104 -15.25 1.04 -2.49
C VAL A 104 -15.76 0.20 -3.67
N PHE A 105 -15.44 -1.10 -3.69
CA PHE A 105 -15.98 -2.02 -4.69
C PHE A 105 -17.50 -2.13 -4.62
N GLU A 106 -18.06 -2.25 -3.42
CA GLU A 106 -19.53 -2.30 -3.23
C GLU A 106 -20.19 -1.05 -3.81
N ARG A 107 -19.67 0.13 -3.57
CA ARG A 107 -20.19 1.36 -4.18
C ARG A 107 -20.10 1.34 -5.70
N ALA A 108 -19.02 0.82 -6.26
CA ALA A 108 -18.84 0.72 -7.70
C ALA A 108 -19.85 -0.23 -8.35
N PHE A 109 -20.12 -1.38 -7.71
CA PHE A 109 -21.06 -2.37 -8.23
C PHE A 109 -22.53 -1.97 -8.07
N ASN A 110 -22.84 -1.10 -7.13
CA ASN A 110 -24.21 -0.66 -6.85
C ASN A 110 -24.56 0.67 -7.56
N LYS A 111 -23.70 1.14 -8.42
CA LYS A 111 -23.99 2.28 -9.33
C LYS A 111 -24.83 1.83 -10.55
#